data_a73a247ca575316188f5d49649b5a509
#
_entry.id   a73a247ca575316188f5d49649b5a509
#
_cell.length_a   1.000
_cell.length_b   1.000
_cell.length_c   1.000
_cell.angle_alpha   90.00
_cell.angle_beta   90.00
_cell.angle_gamma   90.00
#
_symmetry.space_group_name_H-M   'P 1'
#
loop_
_entity.id
_entity.type
_entity.pdbx_description
1 polymer ?
#
loop_
_entity_poly.entity_id
_entity_poly.type
_entity_poly.pdbx_seq_one_letter_code
_entity_poly.pdbx_strand_id
1 'polypeptide(L)'
;MKPSSRGDRMRRPLDLTTDPAAVADPPLPNTYWVVPGRLLAGEYPGRSKLNASRERVRRLLEIGIDCFINLTHPDELEPYDVELPEGVEHHRIPIRDHDVPEGPEHMAEILVRLEGALAAGRNVYVHCHAGIGRTGTVIGCWLVERGFPGEDALDELNRLWRQCSRALEWGAIPETPEQVEFVLRWRPQGLAVASSLRGARTSAAPLAGRRGSPGREEARRAAPALPLIESDAAQPAAATLRERFLGSFVGLAIGDALAAPAQNAAPGSFEPITGLRGGGPFALPAGAWSDDTAMALCLAESLLECNGFEPRDQVDRYWRWQREGRPSATGRCVGIRSSTARALALAQWRRLPFAGSHDPRQLDPDPLSRVAPVVMFFFDRPDLALQCAADAARTTCQSPVVLDACRLFAAMLYGALAGYPKDELLSPGPDLLGPVALKPRIERLRRGTYREVDASRIRAGENVIEALRAALWAFAGTESFSAGALRVANLGGSCDVAAAVYGQLAGAYYGLGAIPREWQNLLIGREIIVSLAERLLERAQLRVRP
;
A
#
# COMPACT_ATOMS: atom_id res chain seq x y z
N MET A 1 -56.94 -38.10 22.02
CA MET A 1 -56.05 -37.03 22.51
C MET A 1 -54.85 -37.00 21.58
N LYS A 2 -54.79 -36.02 20.70
CA LYS A 2 -53.63 -35.76 19.81
C LYS A 2 -52.73 -34.73 20.46
N PRO A 3 -51.39 -34.85 20.46
CA PRO A 3 -50.49 -33.80 20.92
C PRO A 3 -50.38 -32.73 19.84
N SER A 4 -50.53 -31.48 20.26
CA SER A 4 -50.39 -30.28 19.45
C SER A 4 -48.93 -30.07 19.03
N SER A 5 -48.68 -30.06 17.74
CA SER A 5 -47.44 -29.59 17.12
C SER A 5 -47.29 -28.08 17.34
N ARG A 6 -46.34 -27.67 18.16
CA ARG A 6 -45.86 -26.28 18.18
C ARG A 6 -45.07 -26.05 16.89
N GLY A 7 -45.66 -25.28 15.99
CA GLY A 7 -45.07 -24.89 14.73
C GLY A 7 -43.78 -24.12 14.91
N ASP A 8 -42.80 -24.64 14.27
CA ASP A 8 -41.53 -23.98 13.93
C ASP A 8 -41.91 -22.75 13.05
N ARG A 9 -41.85 -21.55 13.62
CA ARG A 9 -41.99 -20.32 12.85
C ARG A 9 -40.66 -20.08 12.15
N MET A 10 -40.49 -20.67 10.97
CA MET A 10 -39.48 -20.20 10.03
C MET A 10 -39.59 -18.67 9.91
N ARG A 11 -38.56 -17.96 10.30
CA ARG A 11 -38.45 -16.51 10.13
C ARG A 11 -38.49 -16.24 8.64
N ARG A 12 -39.46 -15.45 8.20
CA ARG A 12 -39.57 -15.00 6.80
C ARG A 12 -38.29 -14.24 6.46
N PRO A 13 -37.69 -14.50 5.28
CA PRO A 13 -36.63 -13.63 4.75
C PRO A 13 -37.14 -12.17 4.76
N LEU A 14 -36.25 -11.22 4.96
CA LEU A 14 -36.56 -9.81 4.78
C LEU A 14 -37.19 -9.65 3.40
N ASP A 15 -38.38 -9.04 3.34
CA ASP A 15 -38.98 -8.66 2.09
C ASP A 15 -38.19 -7.46 1.53
N LEU A 16 -37.13 -7.76 0.78
CA LEU A 16 -36.28 -6.78 0.12
C LEU A 16 -36.90 -6.27 -1.20
N THR A 17 -38.13 -6.71 -1.50
CA THR A 17 -38.88 -6.32 -2.69
C THR A 17 -39.65 -5.02 -2.50
N THR A 18 -39.00 -3.98 -1.98
CA THR A 18 -39.49 -2.61 -2.21
C THR A 18 -39.13 -2.25 -3.65
N ASP A 19 -40.14 -1.75 -4.37
CA ASP A 19 -40.02 -1.31 -5.76
C ASP A 19 -38.73 -0.46 -5.93
N PRO A 20 -37.76 -0.89 -6.76
CA PRO A 20 -36.52 -0.12 -6.97
C PRO A 20 -36.74 1.30 -7.48
N ALA A 21 -37.92 1.58 -8.05
CA ALA A 21 -38.28 2.90 -8.57
C ALA A 21 -38.69 3.90 -7.49
N ALA A 22 -38.90 3.48 -6.23
CA ALA A 22 -39.33 4.34 -5.12
C ALA A 22 -38.20 4.75 -4.16
N VAL A 23 -36.98 4.29 -4.39
CA VAL A 23 -35.83 4.57 -3.50
C VAL A 23 -34.99 5.69 -4.10
N ALA A 24 -34.79 6.76 -3.32
CA ALA A 24 -33.84 7.82 -3.69
C ALA A 24 -32.43 7.22 -3.91
N ASP A 25 -31.71 7.74 -4.91
CA ASP A 25 -30.30 7.38 -5.12
C ASP A 25 -29.50 7.54 -3.84
N PRO A 26 -28.48 6.69 -3.61
CA PRO A 26 -27.61 6.85 -2.44
C PRO A 26 -27.04 8.27 -2.37
N PRO A 27 -27.05 8.94 -1.19
CA PRO A 27 -26.75 10.38 -1.04
C PRO A 27 -25.28 10.71 -1.30
N LEU A 28 -24.41 9.73 -1.21
CA LEU A 28 -22.97 9.86 -1.45
C LEU A 28 -22.54 8.80 -2.47
N PRO A 29 -21.51 9.08 -3.30
CA PRO A 29 -21.09 8.19 -4.40
C PRO A 29 -20.73 6.76 -3.98
N ASN A 30 -20.22 6.61 -2.74
CA ASN A 30 -19.75 5.33 -2.20
C ASN A 30 -20.59 4.88 -1.00
N THR A 31 -21.91 4.98 -1.14
CA THR A 31 -22.90 4.44 -0.21
C THR A 31 -23.88 3.55 -0.94
N TYR A 32 -24.49 2.61 -0.23
CA TYR A 32 -25.50 1.71 -0.76
C TYR A 32 -26.57 1.40 0.28
N TRP A 33 -27.82 1.33 -0.17
CA TRP A 33 -28.93 0.93 0.67
C TRP A 33 -28.90 -0.58 0.88
N VAL A 34 -28.80 -0.98 2.15
CA VAL A 34 -28.99 -2.37 2.60
C VAL A 34 -30.48 -2.64 2.81
N VAL A 35 -31.14 -1.71 3.49
CA VAL A 35 -32.61 -1.66 3.59
C VAL A 35 -33.03 -0.23 3.21
N PRO A 36 -33.77 -0.06 2.10
CA PRO A 36 -34.18 1.26 1.61
C PRO A 36 -34.79 2.15 2.69
N GLY A 37 -34.25 3.36 2.84
CA GLY A 37 -34.72 4.36 3.80
C GLY A 37 -34.46 4.03 5.28
N ARG A 38 -33.88 2.85 5.59
CA ARG A 38 -33.71 2.38 6.97
C ARG A 38 -32.25 2.04 7.34
N LEU A 39 -31.52 1.36 6.45
CA LEU A 39 -30.14 0.97 6.67
C LEU A 39 -29.30 1.31 5.45
N LEU A 40 -28.43 2.29 5.61
CA LEU A 40 -27.45 2.70 4.61
C LEU A 40 -26.05 2.22 5.07
N ALA A 41 -25.22 1.81 4.13
CA ALA A 41 -23.83 1.44 4.39
C ALA A 41 -22.89 2.18 3.44
N GLY A 42 -21.62 2.41 3.85
CA GLY A 42 -20.68 3.07 2.94
C GLY A 42 -19.42 3.64 3.57
N GLU A 43 -18.91 4.69 2.91
CA GLU A 43 -17.64 5.34 3.25
C GLU A 43 -17.77 6.36 4.39
N TYR A 44 -16.62 6.73 4.98
CA TYR A 44 -16.53 7.78 6.01
C TYR A 44 -17.11 9.10 5.50
N PRO A 45 -18.04 9.74 6.23
CA PRO A 45 -18.65 10.98 5.78
C PRO A 45 -17.73 12.20 5.93
N GLY A 46 -16.73 12.15 6.83
CA GLY A 46 -15.75 13.20 7.02
C GLY A 46 -14.77 13.37 5.86
N ARG A 47 -14.18 14.55 5.75
CA ARG A 47 -13.15 14.92 4.78
C ARG A 47 -12.11 15.82 5.44
N SER A 48 -10.91 15.91 4.87
CA SER A 48 -9.83 16.78 5.34
C SER A 48 -10.17 18.29 5.34
N LYS A 49 -11.22 18.69 4.64
CA LYS A 49 -11.75 20.06 4.64
C LYS A 49 -13.07 20.08 5.38
N LEU A 50 -13.18 20.86 6.44
CA LEU A 50 -14.34 20.96 7.32
C LEU A 50 -15.66 21.22 6.56
N ASN A 51 -15.66 22.15 5.61
CA ASN A 51 -16.85 22.45 4.79
C ASN A 51 -17.32 21.25 3.96
N ALA A 52 -16.39 20.40 3.48
CA ALA A 52 -16.74 19.20 2.73
C ALA A 52 -17.32 18.10 3.65
N SER A 53 -16.86 18.03 4.90
CA SER A 53 -17.45 17.13 5.91
C SER A 53 -18.88 17.56 6.23
N ARG A 54 -19.12 18.83 6.50
CA ARG A 54 -20.45 19.39 6.78
C ARG A 54 -21.47 19.08 5.68
N GLU A 55 -21.07 19.29 4.44
CA GLU A 55 -21.96 19.04 3.29
C GLU A 55 -22.36 17.55 3.18
N ARG A 56 -21.43 16.64 3.42
CA ARG A 56 -21.69 15.20 3.34
C ARG A 56 -22.56 14.71 4.50
N VAL A 57 -22.29 15.18 5.71
CA VAL A 57 -23.12 14.91 6.89
C VAL A 57 -24.52 15.47 6.68
N ARG A 58 -24.65 16.72 6.18
CA ARG A 58 -25.94 17.34 5.87
C ARG A 58 -26.78 16.50 4.91
N ARG A 59 -26.18 15.96 3.83
CA ARG A 59 -26.89 15.10 2.87
C ARG A 59 -27.39 13.81 3.52
N LEU A 60 -26.64 13.22 4.44
CA LEU A 60 -27.08 12.03 5.18
C LEU A 60 -28.25 12.37 6.11
N LEU A 61 -28.21 13.49 6.79
CA LEU A 61 -29.31 13.96 7.65
C LEU A 61 -30.57 14.31 6.86
N GLU A 62 -30.43 14.92 5.68
CA GLU A 62 -31.55 15.29 4.78
C GLU A 62 -32.34 14.09 4.29
N ILE A 63 -31.70 12.92 4.11
CA ILE A 63 -32.41 11.68 3.78
C ILE A 63 -32.93 10.93 5.00
N GLY A 64 -32.82 11.56 6.19
CA GLY A 64 -33.39 11.06 7.44
C GLY A 64 -32.50 10.12 8.23
N ILE A 65 -31.19 10.00 7.94
CA ILE A 65 -30.26 9.27 8.80
C ILE A 65 -30.16 9.97 10.14
N ASP A 66 -30.40 9.26 11.24
CA ASP A 66 -30.40 9.77 12.60
C ASP A 66 -29.60 8.91 13.60
N CYS A 67 -28.92 7.86 13.09
CA CYS A 67 -28.02 7.02 13.86
C CYS A 67 -26.80 6.63 13.01
N PHE A 68 -25.59 6.86 13.55
CA PHE A 68 -24.33 6.55 12.90
C PHE A 68 -23.58 5.46 13.66
N ILE A 69 -23.19 4.38 12.99
CA ILE A 69 -22.30 3.33 13.52
C ILE A 69 -20.96 3.46 12.80
N ASN A 70 -19.98 3.96 13.55
CA ASN A 70 -18.64 4.27 13.06
C ASN A 70 -17.66 3.15 13.44
N LEU A 71 -17.11 2.47 12.45
CA LEU A 71 -16.18 1.35 12.62
C LEU A 71 -14.71 1.76 12.56
N THR A 72 -14.40 3.08 12.52
CA THR A 72 -13.02 3.57 12.48
C THR A 72 -12.45 3.79 13.87
N HIS A 73 -11.13 3.64 14.02
CA HIS A 73 -10.42 4.02 15.23
C HIS A 73 -10.47 5.54 15.47
N PRO A 74 -10.44 6.01 16.74
CA PRO A 74 -10.47 7.45 17.04
C PRO A 74 -9.37 8.26 16.35
N ASP A 75 -8.17 7.69 16.24
CA ASP A 75 -6.99 8.37 15.69
C ASP A 75 -6.84 8.16 14.17
N GLU A 76 -7.79 7.47 13.54
CA GLU A 76 -7.70 7.09 12.13
C GLU A 76 -8.04 8.23 11.18
N LEU A 77 -9.06 9.02 11.50
CA LEU A 77 -9.60 10.07 10.64
C LEU A 77 -10.05 11.29 11.46
N GLU A 78 -10.04 12.47 10.84
CA GLU A 78 -10.60 13.68 11.44
C GLU A 78 -12.07 13.44 11.84
N PRO A 79 -12.46 13.76 13.09
CA PRO A 79 -13.81 13.50 13.57
C PRO A 79 -14.84 14.37 12.83
N TYR A 80 -15.99 13.77 12.53
CA TYR A 80 -17.16 14.46 11.95
C TYR A 80 -18.33 14.55 12.93
N ASP A 81 -18.28 13.80 14.00
CA ASP A 81 -19.33 13.72 15.02
C ASP A 81 -19.63 15.06 15.71
N VAL A 82 -18.65 15.95 15.71
CA VAL A 82 -18.82 17.36 16.15
C VAL A 82 -19.81 18.17 15.28
N GLU A 83 -20.12 17.68 14.09
CA GLU A 83 -21.05 18.30 13.15
C GLU A 83 -22.48 17.71 13.25
N LEU A 84 -22.69 16.71 14.12
CA LEU A 84 -23.99 16.09 14.29
C LEU A 84 -24.89 16.93 15.21
N PRO A 85 -26.16 17.18 14.82
CA PRO A 85 -27.09 17.91 15.66
C PRO A 85 -27.54 17.10 16.88
N GLU A 86 -28.08 17.80 17.87
CA GLU A 86 -28.69 17.18 19.04
C GLU A 86 -29.81 16.21 18.63
N GLY A 87 -29.83 15.02 19.25
CA GLY A 87 -30.79 13.97 18.96
C GLY A 87 -30.35 12.95 17.89
N VAL A 88 -29.24 13.18 17.20
CA VAL A 88 -28.60 12.18 16.33
C VAL A 88 -27.67 11.29 17.16
N GLU A 89 -27.83 9.98 17.03
CA GLU A 89 -26.99 9.02 17.74
C GLU A 89 -25.68 8.76 16.99
N HIS A 90 -24.56 8.71 17.70
CA HIS A 90 -23.26 8.30 17.15
C HIS A 90 -22.61 7.24 18.05
N HIS A 91 -22.37 6.07 17.49
CA HIS A 91 -21.73 4.95 18.16
C HIS A 91 -20.44 4.58 17.45
N ARG A 92 -19.30 4.72 18.15
CA ARG A 92 -18.00 4.29 17.61
C ARG A 92 -17.63 2.94 18.23
N ILE A 93 -17.57 1.91 17.37
CA ILE A 93 -17.20 0.54 17.73
C ILE A 93 -16.10 0.12 16.75
N PRO A 94 -14.83 0.42 17.07
CA PRO A 94 -13.75 0.39 16.06
C PRO A 94 -13.31 -1.04 15.74
N ILE A 95 -13.13 -1.33 14.46
CA ILE A 95 -12.40 -2.47 13.93
C ILE A 95 -11.11 -1.93 13.30
N ARG A 96 -9.97 -2.61 13.49
CA ARG A 96 -8.70 -2.20 12.87
C ARG A 96 -8.83 -2.22 11.35
N ASP A 97 -8.15 -1.28 10.69
CA ASP A 97 -8.22 -1.20 9.22
C ASP A 97 -7.67 -2.46 8.57
N HIS A 98 -8.36 -2.96 7.55
CA HIS A 98 -8.12 -4.23 6.86
C HIS A 98 -8.26 -5.49 7.72
N ASP A 99 -8.73 -5.37 8.96
CA ASP A 99 -8.87 -6.49 9.89
C ASP A 99 -10.33 -6.92 10.06
N VAL A 100 -10.52 -7.99 10.81
CA VAL A 100 -11.81 -8.50 11.28
C VAL A 100 -12.07 -8.01 12.71
N PRO A 101 -13.31 -8.06 13.23
CA PRO A 101 -13.56 -7.89 14.66
C PRO A 101 -12.68 -8.81 15.51
N GLU A 102 -12.32 -8.38 16.72
CA GLU A 102 -11.44 -9.14 17.64
C GLU A 102 -11.96 -10.54 17.99
N GLY A 103 -13.26 -10.77 17.78
CA GLY A 103 -13.91 -12.07 17.96
C GLY A 103 -15.40 -12.00 17.66
N PRO A 104 -16.11 -13.13 17.82
CA PRO A 104 -17.57 -13.18 17.63
C PRO A 104 -18.33 -12.23 18.56
N GLU A 105 -17.85 -12.03 19.78
CA GLU A 105 -18.46 -11.15 20.79
C GLU A 105 -18.41 -9.70 20.35
N HIS A 106 -17.29 -9.26 19.77
CA HIS A 106 -17.13 -7.90 19.25
C HIS A 106 -18.07 -7.65 18.05
N MET A 107 -18.20 -8.61 17.14
CA MET A 107 -19.19 -8.51 16.05
C MET A 107 -20.62 -8.50 16.61
N ALA A 108 -20.91 -9.35 17.60
CA ALA A 108 -22.22 -9.38 18.24
C ALA A 108 -22.60 -8.04 18.87
N GLU A 109 -21.66 -7.35 19.52
CA GLU A 109 -21.87 -6.00 20.07
C GLU A 109 -22.28 -5.00 18.98
N ILE A 110 -21.57 -5.01 17.84
CA ILE A 110 -21.90 -4.14 16.69
C ILE A 110 -23.32 -4.44 16.19
N LEU A 111 -23.63 -5.73 16.00
CA LEU A 111 -24.93 -6.15 15.47
C LEU A 111 -26.09 -5.90 16.45
N VAL A 112 -25.88 -6.06 17.76
CA VAL A 112 -26.86 -5.70 18.80
C VAL A 112 -27.16 -4.21 18.77
N ARG A 113 -26.14 -3.38 18.60
CA ARG A 113 -26.31 -1.92 18.50
C ARG A 113 -27.10 -1.55 17.24
N LEU A 114 -26.75 -2.14 16.09
CA LEU A 114 -27.42 -1.95 14.83
C LEU A 114 -28.90 -2.36 14.90
N GLU A 115 -29.17 -3.57 15.38
CA GLU A 115 -30.55 -4.07 15.53
C GLU A 115 -31.36 -3.25 16.53
N GLY A 116 -30.75 -2.85 17.63
CA GLY A 116 -31.39 -1.99 18.63
C GLY A 116 -31.82 -0.64 18.08
N ALA A 117 -30.97 0.00 17.29
CA ALA A 117 -31.29 1.26 16.62
C ALA A 117 -32.42 1.09 15.59
N LEU A 118 -32.34 0.05 14.73
CA LEU A 118 -33.40 -0.25 13.76
C LEU A 118 -34.74 -0.57 14.44
N ALA A 119 -34.74 -1.32 15.55
CA ALA A 119 -35.93 -1.65 16.33
C ALA A 119 -36.53 -0.43 17.04
N ALA A 120 -35.70 0.54 17.43
CA ALA A 120 -36.13 1.83 17.98
C ALA A 120 -36.70 2.79 16.92
N GLY A 121 -36.76 2.37 15.66
CA GLY A 121 -37.28 3.19 14.54
C GLY A 121 -36.26 4.12 13.90
N ARG A 122 -34.99 4.05 14.29
CA ARG A 122 -33.91 4.86 13.72
C ARG A 122 -33.55 4.45 12.30
N ASN A 123 -33.07 5.41 11.52
CA ASN A 123 -32.46 5.18 10.21
C ASN A 123 -30.95 5.20 10.37
N VAL A 124 -30.31 4.06 10.12
CA VAL A 124 -28.93 3.82 10.51
C VAL A 124 -27.98 3.95 9.33
N TYR A 125 -26.84 4.60 9.55
CA TYR A 125 -25.71 4.61 8.64
C TYR A 125 -24.51 3.88 9.24
N VAL A 126 -24.11 2.76 8.65
CA VAL A 126 -22.92 2.00 9.03
C VAL A 126 -21.78 2.33 8.09
N HIS A 127 -20.63 2.72 8.64
CA HIS A 127 -19.49 3.07 7.81
C HIS A 127 -18.13 2.76 8.46
N CYS A 128 -17.14 2.55 7.61
CA CYS A 128 -15.72 2.57 7.98
C CYS A 128 -15.02 3.70 7.22
N HIS A 129 -13.77 3.54 6.81
CA HIS A 129 -13.06 4.52 5.99
C HIS A 129 -13.58 4.53 4.54
N ALA A 130 -13.43 3.39 3.84
CA ALA A 130 -13.75 3.26 2.42
C ALA A 130 -15.15 2.68 2.13
N GLY A 131 -15.82 2.14 3.14
CA GLY A 131 -17.09 1.45 3.00
C GLY A 131 -17.00 0.04 2.42
N ILE A 132 -15.79 -0.53 2.34
CA ILE A 132 -15.49 -1.77 1.62
C ILE A 132 -15.30 -2.93 2.59
N GLY A 133 -14.19 -2.95 3.34
CA GLY A 133 -13.78 -4.09 4.17
C GLY A 133 -14.63 -4.26 5.44
N ARG A 134 -14.35 -3.45 6.45
CA ARG A 134 -15.02 -3.50 7.77
C ARG A 134 -16.53 -3.34 7.68
N THR A 135 -17.01 -2.39 6.87
CA THR A 135 -18.45 -2.19 6.60
C THR A 135 -19.05 -3.42 5.93
N GLY A 136 -18.39 -3.96 4.91
CA GLY A 136 -18.83 -5.17 4.23
C GLY A 136 -18.91 -6.38 5.16
N THR A 137 -17.94 -6.54 6.08
CA THR A 137 -17.94 -7.62 7.07
C THR A 137 -19.15 -7.53 8.01
N VAL A 138 -19.42 -6.32 8.53
CA VAL A 138 -20.57 -6.09 9.44
C VAL A 138 -21.90 -6.36 8.72
N ILE A 139 -22.07 -5.82 7.50
CA ILE A 139 -23.31 -6.03 6.74
C ILE A 139 -23.46 -7.49 6.29
N GLY A 140 -22.38 -8.17 5.92
CA GLY A 140 -22.40 -9.60 5.61
C GLY A 140 -22.87 -10.43 6.79
N CYS A 141 -22.30 -10.22 7.99
CA CYS A 141 -22.75 -10.90 9.21
C CYS A 141 -24.20 -10.54 9.58
N TRP A 142 -24.61 -9.29 9.35
CA TRP A 142 -26.00 -8.86 9.57
C TRP A 142 -26.98 -9.61 8.62
N LEU A 143 -26.62 -9.82 7.36
CA LEU A 143 -27.40 -10.62 6.43
C LEU A 143 -27.50 -12.08 6.89
N VAL A 144 -26.42 -12.65 7.44
CA VAL A 144 -26.46 -14.01 8.02
C VAL A 144 -27.45 -14.07 9.21
N GLU A 145 -27.46 -13.07 10.10
CA GLU A 145 -28.47 -12.97 11.18
C GLU A 145 -29.92 -12.91 10.63
N ARG A 146 -30.12 -12.42 9.42
CA ARG A 146 -31.41 -12.36 8.72
C ARG A 146 -31.76 -13.64 7.97
N GLY A 147 -30.93 -14.68 8.07
CA GLY A 147 -31.20 -16.01 7.57
C GLY A 147 -30.61 -16.32 6.19
N PHE A 148 -29.75 -15.46 5.66
CA PHE A 148 -28.95 -15.80 4.49
C PHE A 148 -27.85 -16.78 4.90
N PRO A 149 -27.64 -17.92 4.20
CA PRO A 149 -26.40 -18.67 4.32
C PRO A 149 -25.17 -17.81 4.01
N GLY A 150 -24.02 -18.11 4.59
CA GLY A 150 -22.84 -17.25 4.46
C GLY A 150 -22.46 -16.89 3.01
N GLU A 151 -22.52 -17.87 2.07
CA GLU A 151 -22.28 -17.61 0.65
C GLU A 151 -23.36 -16.71 0.04
N ASP A 152 -24.63 -17.00 0.31
CA ASP A 152 -25.75 -16.18 -0.17
C ASP A 152 -25.71 -14.76 0.42
N ALA A 153 -25.25 -14.61 1.67
CA ALA A 153 -25.07 -13.32 2.31
C ALA A 153 -23.98 -12.48 1.59
N LEU A 154 -22.90 -13.11 1.14
CA LEU A 154 -21.84 -12.46 0.36
C LEU A 154 -22.35 -12.09 -1.05
N ASP A 155 -23.12 -12.94 -1.69
CA ASP A 155 -23.70 -12.66 -3.00
C ASP A 155 -24.70 -11.49 -2.92
N GLU A 156 -25.57 -11.48 -1.92
CA GLU A 156 -26.50 -10.37 -1.69
C GLU A 156 -25.76 -9.07 -1.33
N LEU A 157 -24.76 -9.13 -0.46
CA LEU A 157 -23.90 -7.99 -0.14
C LEU A 157 -23.25 -7.40 -1.40
N ASN A 158 -22.73 -8.24 -2.28
CA ASN A 158 -22.11 -7.80 -3.53
C ASN A 158 -23.14 -7.28 -4.55
N ARG A 159 -24.36 -7.79 -4.54
CA ARG A 159 -25.47 -7.22 -5.32
C ARG A 159 -25.80 -5.80 -4.86
N LEU A 160 -25.89 -5.59 -3.54
CA LEU A 160 -26.14 -4.27 -2.95
C LEU A 160 -25.00 -3.28 -3.21
N TRP A 161 -23.75 -3.74 -3.15
CA TRP A 161 -22.55 -2.95 -3.43
C TRP A 161 -22.54 -2.33 -4.83
N ARG A 162 -23.19 -2.95 -5.82
CA ARG A 162 -23.27 -2.42 -7.20
C ARG A 162 -23.96 -1.06 -7.30
N GLN A 163 -24.65 -0.58 -6.26
CA GLN A 163 -25.20 0.77 -6.17
C GLN A 163 -24.08 1.83 -6.04
N CYS A 164 -22.87 1.44 -5.62
CA CYS A 164 -21.75 2.35 -5.45
C CYS A 164 -21.03 2.60 -6.77
N SER A 165 -20.63 3.85 -7.03
CA SER A 165 -19.75 4.18 -8.16
C SER A 165 -18.41 3.44 -8.09
N ARG A 166 -17.90 3.22 -6.87
CA ARG A 166 -16.65 2.48 -6.60
C ARG A 166 -16.76 0.98 -6.93
N ALA A 167 -17.96 0.43 -7.11
CA ALA A 167 -18.13 -0.96 -7.54
C ALA A 167 -17.53 -1.25 -8.93
N LEU A 168 -17.36 -0.22 -9.77
CA LEU A 168 -16.65 -0.33 -11.06
C LEU A 168 -15.16 -0.56 -10.88
N GLU A 169 -14.58 -0.02 -9.80
CA GLU A 169 -13.15 -0.15 -9.48
C GLU A 169 -12.89 -1.30 -8.49
N TRP A 170 -13.88 -1.60 -7.66
CA TRP A 170 -13.82 -2.57 -6.59
C TRP A 170 -14.95 -3.60 -6.72
N GLY A 171 -14.70 -4.64 -7.48
CA GLY A 171 -15.73 -5.57 -7.96
C GLY A 171 -16.44 -6.41 -6.90
N ALA A 172 -15.90 -6.57 -5.68
CA ALA A 172 -16.51 -7.34 -4.60
C ALA A 172 -16.08 -6.86 -3.21
N ILE A 173 -16.97 -7.05 -2.22
CA ILE A 173 -16.77 -6.76 -0.79
C ILE A 173 -17.18 -7.98 0.06
N PRO A 174 -16.64 -8.19 1.29
CA PRO A 174 -15.61 -7.40 1.97
C PRO A 174 -14.24 -7.44 1.29
N GLU A 175 -13.28 -6.67 1.85
CA GLU A 175 -12.00 -6.37 1.21
C GLU A 175 -11.00 -7.52 1.29
N THR A 176 -10.87 -8.19 2.44
CA THR A 176 -9.83 -9.20 2.67
C THR A 176 -10.39 -10.62 2.75
N PRO A 177 -9.58 -11.65 2.44
CA PRO A 177 -10.01 -13.05 2.59
C PRO A 177 -10.46 -13.38 4.01
N GLU A 178 -9.78 -12.83 5.03
CA GLU A 178 -10.12 -13.03 6.44
C GLU A 178 -11.50 -12.45 6.77
N GLN A 179 -11.83 -11.29 6.20
CA GLN A 179 -13.15 -10.66 6.35
C GLN A 179 -14.25 -11.49 5.68
N VAL A 180 -14.00 -12.05 4.51
CA VAL A 180 -14.91 -12.97 3.83
C VAL A 180 -15.10 -14.24 4.65
N GLU A 181 -14.01 -14.85 5.09
CA GLU A 181 -14.04 -16.05 5.92
C GLU A 181 -14.79 -15.81 7.24
N PHE A 182 -14.64 -14.61 7.81
CA PHE A 182 -15.39 -14.22 9.01
C PHE A 182 -16.90 -14.24 8.76
N VAL A 183 -17.38 -13.72 7.63
CA VAL A 183 -18.79 -13.77 7.22
C VAL A 183 -19.24 -15.21 6.98
N LEU A 184 -18.45 -16.01 6.27
CA LEU A 184 -18.76 -17.43 5.98
C LEU A 184 -18.88 -18.27 7.25
N ARG A 185 -18.03 -17.99 8.25
CA ARG A 185 -18.03 -18.68 9.56
C ARG A 185 -19.04 -18.14 10.53
N TRP A 186 -19.61 -16.97 10.28
CA TRP A 186 -20.60 -16.39 11.19
C TRP A 186 -21.81 -17.32 11.36
N ARG A 187 -22.23 -17.46 12.60
CA ARG A 187 -23.43 -18.24 12.94
C ARG A 187 -24.43 -17.34 13.63
N PRO A 188 -25.72 -17.39 13.26
CA PRO A 188 -26.73 -16.55 13.86
C PRO A 188 -26.75 -16.67 15.38
N GLN A 189 -26.60 -15.56 16.09
CA GLN A 189 -26.62 -15.47 17.54
C GLN A 189 -28.02 -15.25 18.10
N GLY A 190 -29.01 -15.12 17.22
CA GLY A 190 -30.39 -14.86 17.62
C GLY A 190 -30.63 -13.46 18.18
N LEU A 191 -29.85 -12.48 17.76
CA LEU A 191 -29.79 -11.11 18.30
C LEU A 191 -31.11 -10.32 18.20
N ALA A 192 -32.13 -10.85 17.56
CA ALA A 192 -33.46 -10.22 17.43
C ALA A 192 -34.32 -10.26 18.71
N VAL A 193 -33.80 -10.69 19.86
CA VAL A 193 -34.58 -10.91 21.11
C VAL A 193 -33.94 -10.25 22.34
N ALA A 194 -33.03 -9.33 22.21
CA ALA A 194 -32.45 -8.63 23.36
C ALA A 194 -33.22 -7.34 23.75
N SER A 195 -34.57 -7.37 23.76
CA SER A 195 -35.34 -6.32 24.44
C SER A 195 -35.45 -6.52 25.96
N SER A 196 -34.70 -7.44 26.57
CA SER A 196 -34.76 -7.75 28.02
C SER A 196 -33.49 -7.44 28.79
N LEU A 197 -32.51 -6.74 28.26
CA LEU A 197 -31.36 -6.25 29.02
C LEU A 197 -31.48 -4.76 29.37
N ARG A 198 -32.56 -4.41 30.11
CA ARG A 198 -32.55 -3.23 31.00
C ARG A 198 -31.98 -3.68 32.34
N GLY A 199 -30.75 -3.29 32.59
CA GLY A 199 -30.22 -3.38 33.94
C GLY A 199 -28.79 -3.89 34.11
N ALA A 200 -27.82 -3.19 33.54
CA ALA A 200 -26.47 -3.23 34.09
C ALA A 200 -25.96 -1.78 34.20
N ARG A 201 -25.97 -1.33 35.47
CA ARG A 201 -25.45 -0.01 35.85
C ARG A 201 -23.94 0.03 35.60
N THR A 202 -23.52 1.03 34.85
CA THR A 202 -22.15 1.50 34.77
C THR A 202 -21.60 1.83 36.16
N SER A 203 -20.56 1.15 36.58
CA SER A 203 -19.66 1.61 37.62
C SER A 203 -18.34 1.99 36.97
N ALA A 204 -18.18 3.28 36.76
CA ALA A 204 -16.89 3.87 36.38
C ALA A 204 -16.02 3.90 37.65
N ALA A 205 -14.87 3.21 37.60
CA ALA A 205 -13.80 3.42 38.56
C ALA A 205 -12.73 4.34 37.91
N PRO A 206 -12.25 5.35 38.64
CA PRO A 206 -11.26 6.27 38.10
C PRO A 206 -9.86 5.66 38.16
N LEU A 207 -9.15 5.63 37.05
CA LEU A 207 -7.73 5.30 37.00
C LEU A 207 -6.91 6.47 37.52
N ALA A 208 -6.28 6.24 38.67
CA ALA A 208 -5.35 7.12 39.32
C ALA A 208 -4.08 7.34 38.49
N GLY A 209 -3.68 8.61 38.43
CA GLY A 209 -2.47 9.07 37.77
C GLY A 209 -1.19 8.42 38.32
N ARG A 210 -0.28 8.05 37.44
CA ARG A 210 1.11 7.79 37.78
C ARG A 210 1.98 8.93 37.29
N ARG A 211 2.64 9.51 38.28
CA ARG A 211 3.64 10.58 38.18
C ARG A 211 4.88 10.11 37.46
N GLY A 212 5.55 11.12 36.87
CA GLY A 212 6.72 11.05 36.02
C GLY A 212 7.93 10.34 36.60
N SER A 213 8.77 9.94 35.70
CA SER A 213 10.16 9.51 35.94
C SER A 213 11.12 10.45 35.23
N PRO A 214 12.30 10.66 35.78
CA PRO A 214 13.17 11.80 35.49
C PRO A 214 14.01 11.63 34.23
N GLY A 215 14.45 12.76 33.72
CA GLY A 215 15.26 12.88 32.52
C GLY A 215 16.55 12.04 32.53
N ARG A 216 16.84 11.47 31.41
CA ARG A 216 18.17 11.03 31.02
C ARG A 216 18.68 11.98 29.96
N GLU A 217 19.60 12.82 30.41
CA GLU A 217 20.60 13.48 29.60
C GLU A 217 21.56 12.38 29.10
N GLU A 218 21.39 11.92 27.88
CA GLU A 218 22.36 11.03 27.25
C GLU A 218 23.16 11.79 26.21
N ALA A 219 24.44 11.81 26.49
CA ALA A 219 25.56 12.41 25.79
C ALA A 219 25.42 12.34 24.25
N ARG A 220 25.55 13.50 23.61
CA ARG A 220 25.91 13.66 22.20
C ARG A 220 27.28 13.04 21.97
N ARG A 221 27.31 11.80 21.49
CA ARG A 221 28.49 11.27 20.79
C ARG A 221 28.32 11.59 19.31
N ALA A 222 29.22 12.42 18.81
CA ALA A 222 29.38 12.65 17.39
C ALA A 222 29.68 11.31 16.70
N ALA A 223 28.93 11.00 15.63
CA ALA A 223 29.25 9.87 14.79
C ALA A 223 30.66 10.02 14.21
N PRO A 224 31.47 8.96 14.18
CA PRO A 224 32.79 9.01 13.58
C PRO A 224 32.67 9.33 12.09
N ALA A 225 33.47 10.30 11.62
CA ALA A 225 33.59 10.59 10.21
C ALA A 225 34.15 9.34 9.51
N LEU A 226 33.37 8.84 8.51
CA LEU A 226 33.82 7.74 7.66
C LEU A 226 35.10 8.18 6.91
N PRO A 227 36.09 7.31 6.76
CA PRO A 227 37.28 7.62 5.98
C PRO A 227 36.89 7.87 4.52
N LEU A 228 37.31 9.02 4.00
CA LEU A 228 37.21 9.34 2.58
C LEU A 228 38.15 8.40 1.84
N ILE A 229 37.56 7.47 1.06
CA ILE A 229 38.34 6.74 0.06
C ILE A 229 38.51 7.73 -1.10
N GLU A 230 39.70 8.34 -1.17
CA GLU A 230 40.11 9.12 -2.34
C GLU A 230 40.20 8.16 -3.53
N SER A 231 39.29 8.28 -4.47
CA SER A 231 39.41 7.66 -5.79
C SER A 231 39.89 8.73 -6.77
N ASP A 232 41.04 8.54 -7.35
CA ASP A 232 41.51 9.20 -8.55
C ASP A 232 40.49 8.88 -9.69
N ALA A 233 39.49 9.70 -9.83
CA ALA A 233 38.48 9.55 -10.88
C ALA A 233 38.71 10.64 -11.95
N ALA A 234 39.42 10.27 -13.00
CA ALA A 234 39.23 10.91 -14.30
C ALA A 234 37.71 10.88 -14.60
N GLN A 235 37.14 12.01 -15.09
CA GLN A 235 35.73 12.06 -15.47
C GLN A 235 35.41 10.87 -16.38
N PRO A 236 34.47 9.99 -16.05
CA PRO A 236 34.16 8.83 -16.86
C PRO A 236 33.63 9.33 -18.22
N ALA A 237 34.14 8.74 -19.29
CA ALA A 237 33.53 8.91 -20.64
C ALA A 237 32.04 8.61 -20.51
N ALA A 238 31.19 9.41 -21.18
CA ALA A 238 29.74 9.27 -21.07
C ALA A 238 29.31 7.81 -21.31
N ALA A 239 28.64 7.20 -20.34
CA ALA A 239 28.21 5.81 -20.42
C ALA A 239 27.30 5.62 -21.64
N THR A 240 27.48 4.51 -22.37
CA THR A 240 26.63 4.13 -23.51
C THR A 240 25.22 3.77 -23.02
N LEU A 241 24.24 3.81 -23.90
CA LEU A 241 22.86 3.37 -23.58
C LEU A 241 22.87 1.95 -23.00
N ARG A 242 23.67 1.03 -23.55
CA ARG A 242 23.80 -0.33 -23.04
C ARG A 242 24.34 -0.35 -21.61
N GLU A 243 25.39 0.41 -21.32
CA GLU A 243 25.96 0.49 -19.97
C GLU A 243 24.97 1.07 -18.97
N ARG A 244 24.14 2.03 -19.37
CA ARG A 244 23.09 2.63 -18.53
C ARG A 244 21.98 1.63 -18.21
N PHE A 245 21.51 0.86 -19.20
CA PHE A 245 20.50 -0.18 -19.00
C PHE A 245 21.02 -1.27 -18.06
N LEU A 246 22.19 -1.84 -18.36
CA LEU A 246 22.81 -2.86 -17.53
C LEU A 246 23.13 -2.31 -16.13
N GLY A 247 23.66 -1.10 -16.04
CA GLY A 247 23.98 -0.41 -14.79
C GLY A 247 22.75 -0.21 -13.93
N SER A 248 21.61 0.19 -14.51
CA SER A 248 20.36 0.38 -13.77
C SER A 248 19.88 -0.92 -13.11
N PHE A 249 19.83 -2.01 -13.87
CA PHE A 249 19.25 -3.25 -13.39
C PHE A 249 20.20 -4.04 -12.47
N VAL A 250 21.50 -4.06 -12.78
CA VAL A 250 22.52 -4.61 -11.89
C VAL A 250 22.67 -3.75 -10.64
N GLY A 251 22.60 -2.43 -10.77
CA GLY A 251 22.66 -1.48 -9.65
C GLY A 251 21.51 -1.65 -8.67
N LEU A 252 20.29 -1.91 -9.17
CA LEU A 252 19.14 -2.28 -8.34
C LEU A 252 19.49 -3.45 -7.42
N ALA A 253 19.93 -4.57 -8.00
CA ALA A 253 20.21 -5.80 -7.27
C ALA A 253 21.42 -5.67 -6.33
N ILE A 254 22.43 -4.89 -6.72
CA ILE A 254 23.55 -4.55 -5.85
C ILE A 254 23.09 -3.71 -4.65
N GLY A 255 22.21 -2.73 -4.86
CA GLY A 255 21.66 -1.91 -3.77
C GLY A 255 20.92 -2.74 -2.74
N ASP A 256 20.00 -3.58 -3.19
CA ASP A 256 19.24 -4.54 -2.38
C ASP A 256 20.19 -5.45 -1.57
N ALA A 257 21.11 -6.15 -2.25
CA ALA A 257 22.06 -7.08 -1.61
C ALA A 257 23.03 -6.38 -0.65
N LEU A 258 23.47 -5.15 -0.96
CA LEU A 258 24.40 -4.38 -0.13
C LEU A 258 23.79 -3.97 1.21
N ALA A 259 22.52 -3.63 1.21
CA ALA A 259 21.82 -3.16 2.40
C ALA A 259 21.32 -4.28 3.32
N ALA A 260 21.31 -5.54 2.85
CA ALA A 260 20.82 -6.68 3.61
C ALA A 260 21.33 -6.78 5.06
N PRO A 261 22.63 -6.53 5.38
CA PRO A 261 23.11 -6.62 6.77
C PRO A 261 22.52 -5.60 7.73
N ALA A 262 22.09 -4.44 7.24
CA ALA A 262 21.54 -3.35 8.04
C ALA A 262 20.00 -3.25 7.98
N GLN A 263 19.36 -4.11 7.21
CA GLN A 263 17.90 -4.14 7.09
C GLN A 263 17.25 -4.34 8.46
N ASN A 264 16.29 -3.47 8.80
CA ASN A 264 15.59 -3.41 10.08
C ASN A 264 16.46 -3.11 11.31
N ALA A 265 17.76 -2.84 11.13
CA ALA A 265 18.64 -2.45 12.22
C ALA A 265 18.50 -0.96 12.54
N ALA A 266 18.61 -0.61 13.82
CA ALA A 266 18.62 0.81 14.21
C ALA A 266 19.87 1.52 13.65
N PRO A 267 19.77 2.78 13.23
CA PRO A 267 20.93 3.53 12.75
C PRO A 267 22.10 3.49 13.74
N GLY A 268 23.27 3.10 13.26
CA GLY A 268 24.50 3.00 14.08
C GLY A 268 24.58 1.82 15.05
N SER A 269 23.62 0.88 15.01
CA SER A 269 23.64 -0.33 15.86
C SER A 269 24.33 -1.53 15.20
N PHE A 270 24.88 -1.36 14.02
CA PHE A 270 25.55 -2.40 13.24
C PHE A 270 26.94 -1.93 12.77
N GLU A 271 27.80 -2.87 12.43
CA GLU A 271 29.10 -2.54 11.84
C GLU A 271 28.93 -1.84 10.50
N PRO A 272 29.67 -0.78 10.20
CA PRO A 272 29.63 -0.09 8.93
C PRO A 272 29.74 -1.05 7.74
N ILE A 273 28.81 -0.91 6.78
CA ILE A 273 28.80 -1.67 5.55
C ILE A 273 29.85 -1.07 4.62
N THR A 274 30.76 -1.90 4.14
CA THR A 274 31.85 -1.52 3.21
C THR A 274 31.80 -2.30 1.90
N GLY A 275 30.92 -3.32 1.80
CA GLY A 275 30.76 -4.17 0.63
C GLY A 275 29.68 -5.23 0.82
N LEU A 276 29.52 -6.10 -0.17
CA LEU A 276 28.54 -7.20 -0.16
C LEU A 276 28.98 -8.32 0.81
N ARG A 277 28.51 -8.29 2.04
CA ARG A 277 28.88 -9.28 3.07
C ARG A 277 27.73 -10.23 3.49
N GLY A 278 26.49 -9.96 3.05
CA GLY A 278 25.32 -10.71 3.46
C GLY A 278 24.96 -10.50 4.94
N GLY A 279 24.02 -11.30 5.47
CA GLY A 279 23.54 -11.20 6.85
C GLY A 279 22.14 -10.63 6.97
N GLY A 280 21.91 -9.80 7.97
CA GLY A 280 20.62 -9.17 8.26
C GLY A 280 19.56 -10.13 8.81
N PRO A 281 18.29 -9.70 8.92
CA PRO A 281 17.21 -10.47 9.55
C PRO A 281 16.92 -11.80 8.85
N PHE A 282 17.29 -11.92 7.58
CA PHE A 282 17.06 -13.13 6.77
C PHE A 282 18.29 -14.00 6.61
N ALA A 283 19.44 -13.63 7.24
CA ALA A 283 20.72 -14.33 7.15
C ALA A 283 21.12 -14.62 5.68
N LEU A 284 21.02 -13.60 4.82
CA LEU A 284 21.30 -13.74 3.40
C LEU A 284 22.79 -14.02 3.15
N PRO A 285 23.15 -14.89 2.18
CA PRO A 285 24.53 -15.00 1.71
C PRO A 285 25.04 -13.69 1.10
N ALA A 286 26.36 -13.50 1.06
CA ALA A 286 26.96 -12.35 0.37
C ALA A 286 26.53 -12.33 -1.11
N GLY A 287 26.04 -11.18 -1.57
CA GLY A 287 25.52 -11.00 -2.94
C GLY A 287 24.11 -11.51 -3.18
N ALA A 288 23.43 -12.06 -2.18
CA ALA A 288 22.01 -12.40 -2.27
C ALA A 288 21.13 -11.17 -2.07
N TRP A 289 20.10 -11.07 -2.87
CA TRP A 289 19.08 -10.03 -2.90
C TRP A 289 17.72 -10.57 -2.44
N SER A 290 16.78 -9.67 -2.17
CA SER A 290 15.49 -9.94 -1.57
C SER A 290 14.30 -9.75 -2.54
N ASP A 291 13.15 -9.35 -2.01
CA ASP A 291 11.92 -9.09 -2.76
C ASP A 291 12.03 -7.92 -3.74
N ASP A 292 12.83 -6.91 -3.44
CA ASP A 292 13.03 -5.75 -4.31
C ASP A 292 13.52 -6.17 -5.70
N THR A 293 14.55 -6.98 -5.73
CA THR A 293 15.11 -7.52 -6.98
C THR A 293 14.21 -8.60 -7.56
N ALA A 294 13.68 -9.52 -6.75
CA ALA A 294 12.83 -10.61 -7.23
C ALA A 294 11.59 -10.09 -7.97
N MET A 295 10.91 -9.09 -7.40
CA MET A 295 9.71 -8.51 -8.00
C MET A 295 10.05 -7.69 -9.26
N ALA A 296 11.21 -7.03 -9.30
CA ALA A 296 11.68 -6.35 -10.51
C ALA A 296 11.97 -7.33 -11.66
N LEU A 297 12.57 -8.49 -11.36
CA LEU A 297 12.80 -9.57 -12.34
C LEU A 297 11.47 -10.14 -12.86
N CYS A 298 10.51 -10.43 -11.97
CA CYS A 298 9.16 -10.87 -12.35
C CYS A 298 8.49 -9.87 -13.31
N LEU A 299 8.60 -8.57 -13.03
CA LEU A 299 8.02 -7.52 -13.88
C LEU A 299 8.74 -7.42 -15.23
N ALA A 300 10.06 -7.51 -15.24
CA ALA A 300 10.83 -7.54 -16.49
C ALA A 300 10.43 -8.70 -17.40
N GLU A 301 10.31 -9.90 -16.83
CA GLU A 301 9.83 -11.07 -17.56
C GLU A 301 8.40 -10.89 -18.09
N SER A 302 7.48 -10.34 -17.26
CA SER A 302 6.11 -10.06 -17.65
C SER A 302 6.05 -9.13 -18.88
N LEU A 303 6.75 -8.00 -18.80
CA LEU A 303 6.81 -7.00 -19.89
C LEU A 303 7.35 -7.59 -21.19
N LEU A 304 8.39 -8.42 -21.11
CA LEU A 304 9.04 -9.04 -22.28
C LEU A 304 8.17 -10.13 -22.91
N GLU A 305 7.56 -11.00 -22.10
CA GLU A 305 6.78 -12.13 -22.58
C GLU A 305 5.40 -11.71 -23.09
N CYS A 306 4.75 -10.76 -22.40
CA CYS A 306 3.48 -10.20 -22.84
C CYS A 306 3.66 -9.14 -23.93
N ASN A 307 4.90 -8.74 -24.22
CA ASN A 307 5.22 -7.66 -25.16
C ASN A 307 4.50 -6.35 -24.82
N GLY A 308 4.26 -6.09 -23.55
CA GLY A 308 3.51 -4.94 -23.04
C GLY A 308 3.27 -5.02 -21.54
N PHE A 309 2.61 -3.99 -21.02
CA PHE A 309 2.21 -3.99 -19.61
C PHE A 309 0.90 -4.79 -19.46
N GLU A 310 1.00 -5.95 -18.81
CA GLU A 310 -0.13 -6.83 -18.51
C GLU A 310 -0.20 -7.04 -16.98
N PRO A 311 -1.03 -6.27 -16.26
CA PRO A 311 -1.05 -6.29 -14.81
C PRO A 311 -1.48 -7.63 -14.22
N ARG A 312 -2.25 -8.44 -14.95
CA ARG A 312 -2.63 -9.78 -14.50
C ARG A 312 -1.43 -10.71 -14.49
N ASP A 313 -0.65 -10.76 -15.59
CA ASP A 313 0.55 -11.58 -15.66
C ASP A 313 1.61 -11.13 -14.63
N GLN A 314 1.76 -9.82 -14.42
CA GLN A 314 2.62 -9.26 -13.37
C GLN A 314 2.26 -9.84 -11.99
N VAL A 315 0.99 -9.79 -11.60
CA VAL A 315 0.52 -10.30 -10.30
C VAL A 315 0.69 -11.82 -10.21
N ASP A 316 0.39 -12.57 -11.27
CA ASP A 316 0.51 -14.03 -11.30
C ASP A 316 1.97 -14.48 -11.14
N ARG A 317 2.94 -13.71 -11.69
CA ARG A 317 4.37 -13.95 -11.46
C ARG A 317 4.78 -13.64 -10.02
N TYR A 318 4.33 -12.53 -9.45
CA TYR A 318 4.57 -12.19 -8.04
C TYR A 318 4.00 -13.25 -7.10
N TRP A 319 2.78 -13.72 -7.35
CA TRP A 319 2.14 -14.78 -6.58
C TRP A 319 2.91 -16.11 -6.68
N ARG A 320 3.38 -16.46 -7.88
CA ARG A 320 4.21 -17.65 -8.09
C ARG A 320 5.55 -17.53 -7.37
N TRP A 321 6.22 -16.38 -7.50
CA TRP A 321 7.45 -16.10 -6.75
C TRP A 321 7.24 -16.22 -5.23
N GLN A 322 6.19 -15.66 -4.69
CA GLN A 322 5.90 -15.75 -3.25
C GLN A 322 5.77 -17.20 -2.79
N ARG A 323 5.21 -18.09 -3.59
CA ARG A 323 4.97 -19.50 -3.23
C ARG A 323 6.12 -20.44 -3.56
N GLU A 324 6.79 -20.22 -4.66
CA GLU A 324 7.80 -21.11 -5.23
C GLU A 324 9.23 -20.61 -5.04
N GLY A 325 9.40 -19.33 -4.70
CA GLY A 325 10.70 -18.69 -4.53
C GLY A 325 11.49 -18.55 -5.83
N ARG A 326 10.82 -18.36 -6.97
CA ARG A 326 11.47 -18.17 -8.27
C ARG A 326 10.87 -17.00 -9.04
N PRO A 327 11.73 -16.03 -9.50
CA PRO A 327 13.19 -15.91 -9.32
C PRO A 327 13.57 -15.56 -7.87
N SER A 328 14.72 -16.08 -7.40
CA SER A 328 15.25 -15.76 -6.07
C SER A 328 16.74 -16.05 -5.98
N ALA A 329 17.47 -15.25 -5.21
CA ALA A 329 18.87 -15.51 -4.88
C ALA A 329 19.07 -16.71 -3.94
N THR A 330 18.02 -17.15 -3.23
CA THR A 330 18.07 -18.20 -2.20
C THR A 330 17.18 -19.41 -2.47
N GLY A 331 16.42 -19.41 -3.57
CA GLY A 331 15.44 -20.43 -3.89
C GLY A 331 14.14 -20.34 -3.08
N ARG A 332 13.94 -19.27 -2.32
CA ARG A 332 12.73 -19.00 -1.54
C ARG A 332 12.34 -17.51 -1.59
N CYS A 333 11.08 -17.21 -1.30
CA CYS A 333 10.63 -15.84 -1.11
C CYS A 333 11.22 -15.28 0.20
N VAL A 334 11.87 -14.13 0.11
CA VAL A 334 12.49 -13.43 1.25
C VAL A 334 12.14 -11.95 1.15
N GLY A 335 11.85 -11.32 2.28
CA GLY A 335 11.68 -9.87 2.39
C GLY A 335 10.26 -9.36 2.21
N ILE A 336 9.38 -10.09 1.53
CA ILE A 336 8.04 -9.61 1.17
C ILE A 336 7.28 -8.98 2.34
N ARG A 337 6.81 -7.75 2.16
CA ARG A 337 5.99 -7.06 3.17
C ARG A 337 4.61 -7.70 3.29
N SER A 338 4.04 -7.65 4.50
CA SER A 338 2.70 -8.17 4.77
C SER A 338 1.61 -7.49 3.92
N SER A 339 1.73 -6.20 3.65
CA SER A 339 0.83 -5.45 2.76
C SER A 339 0.89 -5.95 1.32
N THR A 340 2.09 -6.18 0.79
CA THR A 340 2.32 -6.75 -0.54
C THR A 340 1.77 -8.17 -0.63
N ALA A 341 2.09 -9.04 0.33
CA ALA A 341 1.58 -10.41 0.40
C ALA A 341 0.04 -10.46 0.42
N ARG A 342 -0.59 -9.56 1.20
CA ARG A 342 -2.05 -9.41 1.28
C ARG A 342 -2.65 -8.97 -0.05
N ALA A 343 -2.04 -7.98 -0.72
CA ALA A 343 -2.50 -7.52 -2.03
C ALA A 343 -2.45 -8.64 -3.09
N LEU A 344 -1.38 -9.45 -3.08
CA LEU A 344 -1.25 -10.60 -3.99
C LEU A 344 -2.31 -11.67 -3.72
N ALA A 345 -2.55 -12.03 -2.46
CA ALA A 345 -3.60 -12.97 -2.09
C ALA A 345 -4.99 -12.46 -2.52
N LEU A 346 -5.26 -11.16 -2.30
CA LEU A 346 -6.50 -10.51 -2.70
C LEU A 346 -6.68 -10.51 -4.21
N ALA A 347 -5.62 -10.22 -4.97
CA ALA A 347 -5.65 -10.24 -6.44
C ALA A 347 -5.99 -11.63 -6.99
N GLN A 348 -5.45 -12.69 -6.40
CA GLN A 348 -5.74 -14.07 -6.78
C GLN A 348 -7.18 -14.44 -6.44
N TRP A 349 -7.64 -14.11 -5.25
CA TRP A 349 -9.00 -14.41 -4.82
C TRP A 349 -10.06 -13.67 -5.66
N ARG A 350 -9.86 -12.37 -5.92
CA ARG A 350 -10.80 -11.53 -6.69
C ARG A 350 -10.63 -11.63 -8.20
N ARG A 351 -9.57 -12.26 -8.67
CA ARG A 351 -9.14 -12.25 -10.08
C ARG A 351 -8.99 -10.86 -10.68
N LEU A 352 -8.67 -9.87 -9.84
CA LEU A 352 -8.43 -8.48 -10.22
C LEU A 352 -6.97 -8.13 -10.00
N PRO A 353 -6.25 -7.59 -11.01
CA PRO A 353 -4.82 -7.33 -10.89
C PRO A 353 -4.48 -6.13 -10.00
N PHE A 354 -5.34 -5.14 -9.91
CA PHE A 354 -5.13 -3.94 -9.10
C PHE A 354 -5.74 -4.12 -7.70
N ALA A 355 -5.07 -4.89 -6.86
CA ALA A 355 -5.54 -5.26 -5.54
C ALA A 355 -4.80 -4.57 -4.39
N GLY A 356 -3.90 -3.63 -4.70
CA GLY A 356 -3.25 -2.79 -3.68
C GLY A 356 -4.26 -1.94 -2.93
N SER A 357 -3.98 -1.67 -1.65
CA SER A 357 -4.82 -0.82 -0.82
C SER A 357 -4.92 0.61 -1.36
N HIS A 358 -6.11 1.18 -1.32
CA HIS A 358 -6.38 2.60 -1.65
C HIS A 358 -6.17 3.55 -0.47
N ASP A 359 -5.79 3.06 0.72
CA ASP A 359 -5.57 3.92 1.88
C ASP A 359 -4.47 4.94 1.59
N PRO A 360 -4.77 6.25 1.59
CA PRO A 360 -3.78 7.29 1.32
C PRO A 360 -2.67 7.37 2.39
N ARG A 361 -2.85 6.71 3.55
CA ARG A 361 -1.84 6.60 4.61
C ARG A 361 -0.92 5.42 4.41
N GLN A 362 -1.31 4.43 3.61
CA GLN A 362 -0.44 3.33 3.24
C GLN A 362 0.59 3.83 2.23
N LEU A 363 1.79 4.04 2.68
CA LEU A 363 2.87 4.66 1.93
C LEU A 363 3.99 3.65 1.63
N ASP A 364 3.64 2.45 1.23
CA ASP A 364 4.58 1.36 0.95
C ASP A 364 5.66 1.78 -0.05
N PRO A 365 6.95 1.57 0.27
CA PRO A 365 8.05 1.97 -0.61
C PRO A 365 8.36 0.96 -1.71
N ASP A 366 7.98 -0.33 -1.55
CA ASP A 366 8.33 -1.43 -2.44
C ASP A 366 8.02 -1.17 -3.93
N PRO A 367 6.93 -0.46 -4.32
CA PRO A 367 6.71 -0.14 -5.74
C PRO A 367 7.85 0.63 -6.41
N LEU A 368 8.65 1.41 -5.65
CA LEU A 368 9.79 2.14 -6.20
C LEU A 368 10.92 1.21 -6.65
N SER A 369 11.14 0.09 -5.95
CA SER A 369 12.26 -0.80 -6.26
C SER A 369 12.13 -1.53 -7.60
N ARG A 370 10.95 -1.53 -8.21
CA ARG A 370 10.67 -2.22 -9.48
C ARG A 370 10.25 -1.30 -10.63
N VAL A 371 10.64 -0.02 -10.58
CA VAL A 371 10.33 0.96 -11.66
C VAL A 371 11.21 0.76 -12.89
N ALA A 372 12.48 0.37 -12.71
CA ALA A 372 13.45 0.26 -13.80
C ALA A 372 12.97 -0.58 -14.99
N PRO A 373 12.47 -1.81 -14.85
CA PRO A 373 12.05 -2.62 -16.00
C PRO A 373 10.95 -1.96 -16.83
N VAL A 374 10.05 -1.20 -16.19
CA VAL A 374 8.98 -0.47 -16.90
C VAL A 374 9.56 0.64 -17.75
N VAL A 375 10.45 1.47 -17.17
CA VAL A 375 11.08 2.59 -17.89
C VAL A 375 11.97 2.08 -19.03
N MET A 376 12.68 0.99 -18.80
CA MET A 376 13.53 0.35 -19.83
C MET A 376 12.68 -0.21 -20.97
N PHE A 377 11.57 -0.90 -20.69
CA PHE A 377 10.71 -1.49 -21.72
C PHE A 377 9.99 -0.44 -22.58
N PHE A 378 9.55 0.67 -21.97
CA PHE A 378 8.86 1.77 -22.65
C PHE A 378 9.78 2.97 -22.92
N PHE A 379 11.09 2.76 -23.06
CA PHE A 379 12.07 3.82 -23.25
C PHE A 379 11.79 4.70 -24.49
N ASP A 380 11.21 4.13 -25.53
CA ASP A 380 10.74 4.84 -26.73
C ASP A 380 9.48 5.70 -26.50
N ARG A 381 8.77 5.52 -25.37
CA ARG A 381 7.50 6.19 -25.05
C ARG A 381 7.48 6.64 -23.59
N PRO A 382 8.14 7.75 -23.25
CA PRO A 382 8.31 8.20 -21.87
C PRO A 382 6.98 8.42 -21.13
N ASP A 383 5.97 9.00 -21.77
CA ASP A 383 4.65 9.21 -21.17
C ASP A 383 4.02 7.90 -20.72
N LEU A 384 4.11 6.87 -21.56
CA LEU A 384 3.60 5.54 -21.24
C LEU A 384 4.44 4.86 -20.16
N ALA A 385 5.76 5.08 -20.14
CA ALA A 385 6.63 4.59 -19.05
C ALA A 385 6.20 5.15 -17.69
N LEU A 386 5.92 6.44 -17.60
CA LEU A 386 5.47 7.09 -16.36
C LEU A 386 4.09 6.57 -15.92
N GLN A 387 3.17 6.40 -16.87
CA GLN A 387 1.85 5.84 -16.60
C GLN A 387 1.95 4.40 -16.11
N CYS A 388 2.65 3.53 -16.86
CA CYS A 388 2.79 2.12 -16.50
C CYS A 388 3.57 1.91 -15.20
N ALA A 389 4.52 2.80 -14.83
CA ALA A 389 5.20 2.74 -13.53
C ALA A 389 4.21 2.93 -12.37
N ALA A 390 3.28 3.88 -12.50
CA ALA A 390 2.21 4.05 -11.51
C ALA A 390 1.21 2.87 -11.54
N ASP A 391 0.85 2.37 -12.71
CA ASP A 391 -0.07 1.24 -12.83
C ASP A 391 0.55 -0.07 -12.30
N ALA A 392 1.85 -0.29 -12.48
CA ALA A 392 2.57 -1.41 -11.87
C ALA A 392 2.54 -1.34 -10.33
N ALA A 393 2.63 -0.14 -9.76
CA ALA A 393 2.49 0.07 -8.32
C ALA A 393 1.09 -0.32 -7.80
N ARG A 394 0.03 -0.07 -8.57
CA ARG A 394 -1.37 -0.35 -8.19
C ARG A 394 -1.63 -1.83 -7.88
N THR A 395 -0.82 -2.72 -8.40
CA THR A 395 -0.94 -4.16 -8.11
C THR A 395 -0.76 -4.47 -6.62
N THR A 396 0.02 -3.66 -5.87
CA THR A 396 0.31 -3.87 -4.45
C THR A 396 0.00 -2.67 -3.56
N CYS A 397 -0.01 -1.44 -4.10
CA CYS A 397 -0.35 -0.21 -3.35
C CYS A 397 -0.94 0.84 -4.29
N GLN A 398 -2.15 1.32 -4.02
CA GLN A 398 -2.87 2.33 -4.81
C GLN A 398 -2.93 3.70 -4.12
N SER A 399 -2.14 3.93 -3.06
CA SER A 399 -2.05 5.24 -2.43
C SER A 399 -1.60 6.30 -3.44
N PRO A 400 -2.33 7.40 -3.60
CA PRO A 400 -1.98 8.45 -4.58
C PRO A 400 -0.56 9.02 -4.42
N VAL A 401 -0.04 9.01 -3.18
CA VAL A 401 1.33 9.46 -2.89
C VAL A 401 2.36 8.48 -3.45
N VAL A 402 2.10 7.16 -3.34
CA VAL A 402 2.96 6.11 -3.89
C VAL A 402 2.96 6.13 -5.41
N LEU A 403 1.79 6.29 -6.03
CA LEU A 403 1.68 6.39 -7.49
C LEU A 403 2.46 7.59 -8.04
N ASP A 404 2.36 8.74 -7.38
CA ASP A 404 3.09 9.93 -7.78
C ASP A 404 4.60 9.81 -7.53
N ALA A 405 5.01 9.11 -6.46
CA ALA A 405 6.42 8.80 -6.23
C ALA A 405 7.00 7.91 -7.34
N CYS A 406 6.25 6.91 -7.80
CA CYS A 406 6.66 6.05 -8.92
C CYS A 406 6.73 6.84 -10.25
N ARG A 407 5.80 7.77 -10.53
CA ARG A 407 5.86 8.65 -11.70
C ARG A 407 7.10 9.56 -11.68
N LEU A 408 7.33 10.23 -10.54
CA LEU A 408 8.49 11.08 -10.36
C LEU A 408 9.79 10.30 -10.55
N PHE A 409 9.89 9.14 -9.92
CA PHE A 409 11.08 8.29 -10.02
C PHE A 409 11.28 7.75 -11.43
N ALA A 410 10.20 7.37 -12.14
CA ALA A 410 10.24 6.96 -13.54
C ALA A 410 10.76 8.08 -14.47
N ALA A 411 10.35 9.34 -14.25
CA ALA A 411 10.87 10.49 -14.99
C ALA A 411 12.38 10.69 -14.78
N MET A 412 12.83 10.62 -13.52
CA MET A 412 14.26 10.71 -13.17
C MET A 412 15.07 9.58 -13.81
N LEU A 413 14.56 8.36 -13.74
CA LEU A 413 15.21 7.18 -14.30
C LEU A 413 15.26 7.21 -15.82
N TYR A 414 14.18 7.63 -16.48
CA TYR A 414 14.17 7.86 -17.91
C TYR A 414 15.25 8.87 -18.33
N GLY A 415 15.30 10.01 -17.67
CA GLY A 415 16.32 11.02 -17.94
C GLY A 415 17.74 10.47 -17.73
N ALA A 416 17.99 9.67 -16.69
CA ALA A 416 19.29 9.04 -16.46
C ALA A 416 19.65 8.06 -17.59
N LEU A 417 18.73 7.22 -18.03
CA LEU A 417 18.91 6.32 -19.17
C LEU A 417 19.16 7.10 -20.48
N ALA A 418 18.46 8.21 -20.68
CA ALA A 418 18.59 9.08 -21.85
C ALA A 418 19.86 9.97 -21.83
N GLY A 419 20.55 10.06 -20.68
CA GLY A 419 21.81 10.78 -20.54
C GLY A 419 21.68 12.25 -20.14
N TYR A 420 20.61 12.61 -19.49
CA TYR A 420 20.42 13.96 -18.95
C TYR A 420 21.42 14.26 -17.83
N PRO A 421 21.81 15.53 -17.66
CA PRO A 421 22.67 15.96 -16.58
C PRO A 421 22.06 15.70 -15.19
N LYS A 422 22.91 15.46 -14.19
CA LYS A 422 22.51 15.12 -12.82
C LYS A 422 21.55 16.14 -12.21
N ASP A 423 21.78 17.43 -12.44
CA ASP A 423 20.94 18.51 -11.90
C ASP A 423 19.52 18.51 -12.49
N GLU A 424 19.36 18.17 -13.75
CA GLU A 424 18.06 18.03 -14.39
C GLU A 424 17.31 16.80 -13.85
N LEU A 425 18.02 15.68 -13.62
CA LEU A 425 17.45 14.50 -12.99
C LEU A 425 16.94 14.78 -11.56
N LEU A 426 17.70 15.54 -10.79
CA LEU A 426 17.39 15.84 -9.40
C LEU A 426 16.25 16.86 -9.22
N SER A 427 15.80 17.49 -10.32
CA SER A 427 14.68 18.45 -10.33
C SER A 427 13.97 18.41 -11.68
N PRO A 428 13.37 17.25 -12.06
CA PRO A 428 12.82 17.09 -13.40
C PRO A 428 11.75 18.11 -13.73
N GLY A 429 11.91 18.75 -14.87
CA GLY A 429 10.98 19.71 -15.43
C GLY A 429 9.82 19.05 -16.18
N PRO A 430 8.95 19.88 -16.80
CA PRO A 430 7.82 19.40 -17.62
C PRO A 430 8.23 18.49 -18.78
N ASP A 431 9.42 18.67 -19.33
CA ASP A 431 9.94 17.87 -20.45
C ASP A 431 10.16 16.39 -20.06
N LEU A 432 10.49 16.12 -18.79
CA LEU A 432 10.67 14.77 -18.28
C LEU A 432 9.42 14.22 -17.61
N LEU A 433 8.66 15.06 -16.90
CA LEU A 433 7.54 14.63 -16.07
C LEU A 433 6.17 14.80 -16.76
N GLY A 434 6.09 15.62 -17.82
CA GLY A 434 4.82 16.02 -18.42
C GLY A 434 3.99 16.94 -17.52
N PRO A 435 2.72 17.20 -17.86
CA PRO A 435 1.83 18.12 -17.15
C PRO A 435 1.19 17.49 -15.90
N VAL A 436 1.90 16.63 -15.18
CA VAL A 436 1.37 15.90 -14.02
C VAL A 436 1.42 16.75 -12.74
N ALA A 437 0.28 16.93 -12.09
CA ALA A 437 0.20 17.56 -10.78
C ALA A 437 0.48 16.53 -9.67
N LEU A 438 1.66 16.59 -9.08
CA LEU A 438 2.08 15.69 -8.00
C LEU A 438 1.47 16.07 -6.66
N LYS A 439 1.24 15.09 -5.78
CA LYS A 439 0.87 15.32 -4.39
C LYS A 439 1.91 16.19 -3.67
N PRO A 440 1.51 17.11 -2.76
CA PRO A 440 2.41 18.10 -2.17
C PRO A 440 3.69 17.53 -1.54
N ARG A 441 3.64 16.33 -0.99
CA ARG A 441 4.81 15.66 -0.39
C ARG A 441 5.82 15.24 -1.46
N ILE A 442 5.35 14.75 -2.62
CA ILE A 442 6.20 14.33 -3.74
C ILE A 442 6.72 15.56 -4.50
N GLU A 443 5.88 16.58 -4.68
CA GLU A 443 6.30 17.85 -5.28
C GLU A 443 7.47 18.49 -4.50
N ARG A 444 7.49 18.40 -3.16
CA ARG A 444 8.65 18.85 -2.37
C ARG A 444 9.93 18.06 -2.70
N LEU A 445 9.84 16.74 -2.89
CA LEU A 445 10.99 15.94 -3.33
C LEU A 445 11.45 16.36 -4.74
N ARG A 446 10.53 16.56 -5.68
CA ARG A 446 10.84 17.06 -7.03
C ARG A 446 11.62 18.38 -6.99
N ARG A 447 11.26 19.29 -6.08
CA ARG A 447 11.96 20.57 -5.88
C ARG A 447 13.31 20.46 -5.18
N GLY A 448 13.77 19.27 -4.85
CA GLY A 448 15.10 19.06 -4.27
C GLY A 448 15.22 19.37 -2.78
N THR A 449 14.11 19.45 -2.00
CA THR A 449 14.15 19.78 -0.55
C THR A 449 14.98 18.80 0.28
N TYR A 450 15.28 17.60 -0.23
CA TYR A 450 16.17 16.64 0.43
C TYR A 450 17.62 17.10 0.48
N ARG A 451 18.06 18.05 -0.36
CA ARG A 451 19.42 18.61 -0.35
C ARG A 451 19.71 19.48 0.87
N GLU A 452 18.66 20.08 1.44
CA GLU A 452 18.72 20.98 2.59
C GLU A 452 18.57 20.24 3.93
N VAL A 453 18.28 18.95 3.90
CA VAL A 453 18.07 18.14 5.10
C VAL A 453 19.42 17.73 5.68
N ASP A 454 19.62 18.02 6.97
CA ASP A 454 20.79 17.55 7.71
C ASP A 454 20.90 16.01 7.63
N ALA A 455 22.11 15.52 7.40
CA ALA A 455 22.38 14.09 7.24
C ALA A 455 21.86 13.25 8.42
N SER A 456 21.91 13.80 9.65
CA SER A 456 21.42 13.14 10.86
C SER A 456 19.89 12.95 10.88
N ARG A 457 19.17 13.64 10.01
CA ARG A 457 17.69 13.56 9.85
C ARG A 457 17.25 12.70 8.68
N ILE A 458 18.18 12.26 7.84
CA ILE A 458 17.86 11.32 6.76
C ILE A 458 17.61 9.93 7.37
N ARG A 459 16.53 9.32 6.97
CA ARG A 459 16.15 7.96 7.37
C ARG A 459 15.79 7.16 6.14
N ALA A 460 16.19 5.92 6.09
CA ALA A 460 15.62 4.92 5.21
C ALA A 460 14.44 4.27 5.95
N GLY A 461 13.32 5.00 5.97
CA GLY A 461 12.14 4.59 6.72
C GLY A 461 11.21 3.69 5.91
N GLU A 462 10.15 3.25 6.56
CA GLU A 462 9.19 2.28 6.01
C GLU A 462 8.19 2.89 5.02
N ASN A 463 8.40 4.12 4.59
CA ASN A 463 7.48 4.79 3.67
C ASN A 463 8.18 5.32 2.41
N VAL A 464 7.40 5.40 1.34
CA VAL A 464 7.84 5.81 -0.01
C VAL A 464 8.58 7.16 -0.05
N ILE A 465 8.19 8.10 0.83
CA ILE A 465 8.79 9.45 0.85
C ILE A 465 10.20 9.39 1.44
N GLU A 466 10.38 8.62 2.51
CA GLU A 466 11.67 8.47 3.18
C GLU A 466 12.63 7.64 2.32
N ALA A 467 12.15 6.54 1.72
CA ALA A 467 12.95 5.71 0.82
C ALA A 467 13.46 6.53 -0.39
N LEU A 468 12.56 7.24 -1.08
CA LEU A 468 12.93 8.07 -2.22
C LEU A 468 13.84 9.24 -1.79
N ARG A 469 13.56 9.89 -0.65
CA ARG A 469 14.40 10.94 -0.09
C ARG A 469 15.82 10.46 0.18
N ALA A 470 15.98 9.31 0.83
CA ALA A 470 17.28 8.73 1.15
C ALA A 470 18.09 8.42 -0.10
N ALA A 471 17.47 7.81 -1.12
CA ALA A 471 18.09 7.53 -2.40
C ALA A 471 18.56 8.82 -3.11
N LEU A 472 17.68 9.84 -3.21
CA LEU A 472 17.98 11.10 -3.87
C LEU A 472 19.04 11.93 -3.12
N TRP A 473 18.99 11.93 -1.78
CA TRP A 473 20.01 12.58 -0.95
C TRP A 473 21.40 11.97 -1.15
N ALA A 474 21.48 10.65 -1.21
CA ALA A 474 22.74 9.97 -1.47
C ALA A 474 23.23 10.24 -2.89
N PHE A 475 22.34 10.16 -3.90
CA PHE A 475 22.69 10.43 -5.29
C PHE A 475 23.15 11.88 -5.47
N ALA A 476 22.46 12.87 -4.90
CA ALA A 476 22.84 14.27 -4.98
C ALA A 476 24.20 14.58 -4.31
N GLY A 477 24.49 13.91 -3.21
CA GLY A 477 25.65 14.22 -2.37
C GLY A 477 26.89 13.34 -2.61
N THR A 478 26.95 12.57 -3.70
CA THR A 478 28.10 11.71 -4.04
C THR A 478 28.38 11.72 -5.54
N GLU A 479 29.65 11.47 -5.91
CA GLU A 479 30.11 11.51 -7.31
C GLU A 479 30.47 10.11 -7.85
N SER A 480 30.20 9.05 -7.11
CA SER A 480 30.40 7.68 -7.58
C SER A 480 29.26 6.76 -7.15
N PHE A 481 29.04 5.68 -7.92
CA PHE A 481 28.05 4.66 -7.60
C PHE A 481 28.29 4.07 -6.19
N SER A 482 29.52 3.65 -5.91
CA SER A 482 29.85 2.98 -4.66
C SER A 482 29.70 3.87 -3.42
N ALA A 483 30.16 5.13 -3.50
CA ALA A 483 30.02 6.05 -2.37
C ALA A 483 28.57 6.28 -1.96
N GLY A 484 27.68 6.49 -2.93
CA GLY A 484 26.26 6.69 -2.63
C GLY A 484 25.54 5.42 -2.20
N ALA A 485 25.86 4.26 -2.79
CA ALA A 485 25.30 2.97 -2.39
C ALA A 485 25.64 2.64 -0.91
N LEU A 486 26.90 2.80 -0.53
CA LEU A 486 27.34 2.64 0.87
C LEU A 486 26.68 3.65 1.81
N ARG A 487 26.48 4.89 1.33
CA ARG A 487 25.83 5.94 2.12
C ARG A 487 24.39 5.60 2.47
N VAL A 488 23.62 5.00 1.53
CA VAL A 488 22.24 4.55 1.77
C VAL A 488 22.21 3.29 2.63
N ALA A 489 23.04 2.29 2.31
CA ALA A 489 23.08 1.03 3.03
C ALA A 489 23.39 1.22 4.54
N ASN A 490 24.19 2.23 4.89
CA ASN A 490 24.53 2.55 6.27
C ASN A 490 23.47 3.37 7.04
N LEU A 491 22.29 3.65 6.46
CA LEU A 491 21.20 4.34 7.16
C LEU A 491 20.46 3.44 8.15
N GLY A 492 20.50 2.12 7.94
CA GLY A 492 19.65 1.18 8.69
C GLY A 492 18.15 1.31 8.35
N GLY A 493 17.28 0.71 9.14
CA GLY A 493 15.86 0.69 8.85
C GLY A 493 15.54 -0.07 7.56
N SER A 494 14.61 0.41 6.74
CA SER A 494 14.29 -0.16 5.41
C SER A 494 15.29 0.33 4.35
N CYS A 495 16.59 0.19 4.63
CA CYS A 495 17.65 0.66 3.74
C CYS A 495 17.81 -0.16 2.47
N ASP A 496 17.31 -1.39 2.42
CA ASP A 496 17.23 -2.27 1.26
C ASP A 496 16.47 -1.63 0.09
N VAL A 497 15.21 -1.24 0.33
CA VAL A 497 14.41 -0.54 -0.68
C VAL A 497 15.08 0.77 -1.13
N ALA A 498 15.55 1.58 -0.18
CA ALA A 498 16.18 2.86 -0.51
C ALA A 498 17.48 2.66 -1.31
N ALA A 499 18.26 1.62 -1.02
CA ALA A 499 19.49 1.28 -1.74
C ALA A 499 19.19 0.68 -3.12
N ALA A 500 18.12 -0.13 -3.26
CA ALA A 500 17.62 -0.61 -4.55
C ALA A 500 17.16 0.55 -5.45
N VAL A 501 16.44 1.53 -4.89
CA VAL A 501 16.02 2.77 -5.59
C VAL A 501 17.24 3.60 -6.01
N TYR A 502 18.21 3.80 -5.10
CA TYR A 502 19.47 4.45 -5.41
C TYR A 502 20.21 3.73 -6.55
N GLY A 503 20.31 2.39 -6.44
CA GLY A 503 21.02 1.54 -7.40
C GLY A 503 20.46 1.64 -8.82
N GLN A 504 19.13 1.69 -8.96
CA GLN A 504 18.48 1.93 -10.26
C GLN A 504 18.92 3.25 -10.90
N LEU A 505 18.83 4.35 -10.15
CA LEU A 505 19.10 5.68 -10.64
C LEU A 505 20.61 5.90 -10.88
N ALA A 506 21.44 5.57 -9.91
CA ALA A 506 22.88 5.73 -9.98
C ALA A 506 23.52 4.80 -11.03
N GLY A 507 23.01 3.55 -11.12
CA GLY A 507 23.44 2.61 -12.13
C GLY A 507 23.09 3.08 -13.55
N ALA A 508 21.90 3.67 -13.74
CA ALA A 508 21.52 4.29 -15.02
C ALA A 508 22.40 5.51 -15.36
N TYR A 509 22.74 6.31 -14.34
CA TYR A 509 23.52 7.53 -14.56
C TYR A 509 25.00 7.25 -14.81
N TYR A 510 25.64 6.47 -13.93
CA TYR A 510 27.09 6.19 -13.99
C TYR A 510 27.45 5.04 -14.94
N GLY A 511 26.48 4.17 -15.30
CA GLY A 511 26.70 2.98 -16.12
C GLY A 511 27.25 1.78 -15.34
N LEU A 512 27.21 0.59 -15.98
CA LEU A 512 27.69 -0.68 -15.39
C LEU A 512 29.16 -0.63 -15.00
N GLY A 513 29.99 0.05 -15.81
CA GLY A 513 31.43 0.16 -15.57
C GLY A 513 31.81 0.88 -14.27
N ALA A 514 30.90 1.72 -13.72
CA ALA A 514 31.09 2.43 -12.45
C ALA A 514 30.72 1.59 -11.23
N ILE A 515 30.06 0.46 -11.39
CA ILE A 515 29.76 -0.47 -10.29
C ILE A 515 31.03 -1.30 -10.01
N PRO A 516 31.51 -1.40 -8.77
CA PRO A 516 32.70 -2.18 -8.44
C PRO A 516 32.65 -3.61 -8.98
N ARG A 517 33.67 -4.05 -9.70
CA ARG A 517 33.72 -5.40 -10.29
C ARG A 517 33.59 -6.50 -9.25
N GLU A 518 34.14 -6.30 -8.07
CA GLU A 518 34.02 -7.22 -6.95
C GLU A 518 32.54 -7.44 -6.57
N TRP A 519 31.76 -6.36 -6.48
CA TRP A 519 30.32 -6.47 -6.18
C TRP A 519 29.56 -7.17 -7.31
N GLN A 520 29.89 -6.86 -8.57
CA GLN A 520 29.28 -7.53 -9.72
C GLN A 520 29.58 -9.04 -9.73
N ASN A 521 30.79 -9.46 -9.33
CA ASN A 521 31.20 -10.87 -9.30
C ASN A 521 30.56 -11.65 -8.14
N LEU A 522 30.29 -10.97 -7.02
CA LEU A 522 29.62 -11.58 -5.86
C LEU A 522 28.10 -11.67 -6.03
N LEU A 523 27.51 -10.88 -6.95
CA LEU A 523 26.05 -10.82 -7.12
C LEU A 523 25.49 -12.17 -7.59
N ILE A 524 24.64 -12.77 -6.76
CA ILE A 524 23.99 -14.06 -7.08
C ILE A 524 22.99 -13.87 -8.22
N GLY A 525 23.03 -14.77 -9.22
CA GLY A 525 22.14 -14.70 -10.38
C GLY A 525 22.40 -13.53 -11.32
N ARG A 526 23.62 -13.00 -11.34
CA ARG A 526 24.00 -11.87 -12.21
C ARG A 526 23.66 -12.12 -13.69
N GLU A 527 23.79 -13.37 -14.16
CA GLU A 527 23.53 -13.73 -15.55
C GLU A 527 22.06 -13.50 -15.95
N ILE A 528 21.10 -13.85 -15.09
CA ILE A 528 19.68 -13.60 -15.38
C ILE A 528 19.36 -12.10 -15.36
N ILE A 529 19.95 -11.35 -14.43
CA ILE A 529 19.75 -9.88 -14.32
C ILE A 529 20.28 -9.20 -15.59
N VAL A 530 21.50 -9.54 -16.01
CA VAL A 530 22.12 -9.00 -17.22
C VAL A 530 21.33 -9.40 -18.47
N SER A 531 20.93 -10.67 -18.58
CA SER A 531 20.14 -11.17 -19.72
C SER A 531 18.81 -10.42 -19.88
N LEU A 532 18.08 -10.19 -18.77
CA LEU A 532 16.83 -9.44 -18.82
C LEU A 532 17.07 -7.97 -19.19
N ALA A 533 18.13 -7.35 -18.66
CA ALA A 533 18.47 -5.97 -19.02
C ALA A 533 18.83 -5.83 -20.51
N GLU A 534 19.54 -6.80 -21.08
CA GLU A 534 19.87 -6.82 -22.53
C GLU A 534 18.61 -7.01 -23.38
N ARG A 535 17.72 -7.94 -23.02
CA ARG A 535 16.44 -8.14 -23.73
C ARG A 535 15.55 -6.88 -23.67
N LEU A 536 15.53 -6.16 -22.54
CA LEU A 536 14.83 -4.88 -22.43
C LEU A 536 15.46 -3.81 -23.34
N LEU A 537 16.80 -3.77 -23.44
CA LEU A 537 17.51 -2.87 -24.36
C LEU A 537 17.21 -3.19 -25.82
N GLU A 538 17.29 -4.45 -26.21
CA GLU A 538 16.95 -4.89 -27.58
C GLU A 538 15.52 -4.48 -27.93
N ARG A 539 14.59 -4.64 -27.01
CA ARG A 539 13.20 -4.26 -27.19
C ARG A 539 13.05 -2.74 -27.37
N ALA A 540 13.74 -1.94 -26.55
CA ALA A 540 13.75 -0.49 -26.67
C ALA A 540 14.31 -0.04 -28.04
N GLN A 541 15.40 -0.67 -28.49
CA GLN A 541 16.05 -0.35 -29.77
C GLN A 541 15.24 -0.76 -31.02
N LEU A 542 14.53 -1.89 -30.97
CA LEU A 542 13.66 -2.35 -32.07
C LEU A 542 12.52 -1.38 -32.35
N ARG A 543 12.05 -0.63 -31.38
CA ARG A 543 10.96 0.34 -31.51
C ARG A 543 11.45 1.74 -31.99
N VAL A 544 12.72 2.02 -31.80
CA VAL A 544 13.33 3.30 -32.24
C VAL A 544 13.81 3.25 -33.71
N ARG A 545 13.94 2.06 -34.29
CA ARG A 545 14.26 1.93 -35.73
C ARG A 545 13.01 2.24 -36.55
N PRO A 546 13.05 3.23 -37.47
CA PRO A 546 11.93 3.64 -38.31
C PRO A 546 11.45 2.53 -39.23
#